data_19fe56f25d0e506f4233bc3e16a72fd9
#
_entry.id   19fe56f25d0e506f4233bc3e16a72fd9
#
_cell.length_a   1.000
_cell.length_b   1.000
_cell.length_c   1.000
_cell.angle_alpha   90.00
_cell.angle_beta   90.00
_cell.angle_gamma   90.00
#
_symmetry.space_group_name_H-M   'P 1'
#
loop_
_entity.id
_entity.type
_entity.pdbx_description
1 polymer ?
#
loop_
_entity_poly.entity_id
_entity_poly.type
_entity_poly.pdbx_seq_one_letter_code
_entity_poly.pdbx_strand_id
1 'polypeptide(L)'
;MKNKLAIYFSVLAMMFVASSCFNSDNDDSNNPYAYIKTFSIGDIQSSFPAFTETGEDTTVVRTIAGAGYPFVINQSGGEIYNNDSLPFAIDVTKVVISMTVEGVATMFDEETGAYEYFTLEDSIDFTAPRKFRITSLDGTYSKDYTVSVNAHQVEPDMMV
;
A
#
# COMPACT_ATOMS: atom_id res chain seq x y z
N MET A 1 -34.78 47.76 36.22
CA MET A 1 -34.96 46.53 35.43
C MET A 1 -34.15 46.50 34.11
N LYS A 2 -33.63 47.63 33.60
CA LYS A 2 -32.88 47.68 32.33
C LYS A 2 -31.46 47.07 32.38
N ASN A 3 -30.80 47.06 33.55
CA ASN A 3 -29.41 46.61 33.65
C ASN A 3 -29.26 45.08 33.81
N LYS A 4 -30.30 44.38 34.19
CA LYS A 4 -30.26 42.91 34.32
C LYS A 4 -30.42 42.23 32.95
N LEU A 5 -31.14 42.84 32.03
CA LEU A 5 -31.33 42.31 30.68
C LEU A 5 -30.07 42.43 29.83
N ALA A 6 -29.26 43.47 30.01
CA ALA A 6 -27.99 43.65 29.32
C ALA A 6 -26.94 42.64 29.74
N ILE A 7 -26.95 42.21 31.01
CA ILE A 7 -26.01 41.19 31.51
C ILE A 7 -26.34 39.81 30.95
N TYR A 8 -27.59 39.43 30.80
CA TYR A 8 -28.00 38.17 30.20
C TYR A 8 -27.68 38.10 28.70
N PHE A 9 -27.78 39.23 27.96
CA PHE A 9 -27.39 39.27 26.57
C PHE A 9 -25.87 39.18 26.37
N SER A 10 -25.08 39.73 27.29
CA SER A 10 -23.62 39.66 27.23
C SER A 10 -23.10 38.26 27.56
N VAL A 11 -23.73 37.54 28.48
CA VAL A 11 -23.40 36.16 28.85
C VAL A 11 -23.82 35.18 27.74
N LEU A 12 -24.96 35.42 27.10
CA LEU A 12 -25.42 34.60 25.98
C LEU A 12 -24.53 34.78 24.71
N ALA A 13 -24.00 35.98 24.48
CA ALA A 13 -23.08 36.24 23.36
C ALA A 13 -21.71 35.62 23.55
N MET A 14 -21.25 35.37 24.79
CA MET A 14 -19.99 34.69 25.08
C MET A 14 -20.06 33.18 24.94
N MET A 15 -21.23 32.55 24.90
CA MET A 15 -21.38 31.10 24.69
C MET A 15 -21.34 30.67 23.23
N PHE A 16 -21.36 31.59 22.28
CA PHE A 16 -21.36 31.29 20.85
C PHE A 16 -19.97 31.35 20.18
N VAL A 17 -18.90 31.68 20.91
CA VAL A 17 -17.55 31.82 20.32
C VAL A 17 -16.66 30.59 20.56
N ALA A 18 -17.17 29.53 21.20
CA ALA A 18 -16.38 28.34 21.53
C ALA A 18 -16.66 27.12 20.61
N SER A 19 -17.32 27.32 19.48
CA SER A 19 -17.58 26.20 18.54
C SER A 19 -17.03 26.41 17.13
N SER A 20 -15.92 27.11 16.99
CA SER A 20 -15.22 27.13 15.72
C SER A 20 -13.72 27.02 15.97
N CYS A 21 -13.24 25.82 16.03
CA CYS A 21 -11.91 25.33 15.66
C CYS A 21 -11.71 23.92 16.29
N PHE A 22 -12.56 22.99 15.89
CA PHE A 22 -12.16 21.60 15.79
C PHE A 22 -12.42 21.17 14.34
N ASN A 23 -11.75 21.82 13.39
CA ASN A 23 -11.29 21.10 12.24
C ASN A 23 -10.10 20.28 12.77
N SER A 24 -10.38 19.11 13.28
CA SER A 24 -9.42 18.05 13.11
C SER A 24 -9.43 17.71 11.62
N ASP A 25 -8.68 18.48 10.86
CA ASP A 25 -7.97 17.91 9.74
C ASP A 25 -7.06 16.88 10.40
N ASN A 26 -7.63 15.71 10.68
CA ASN A 26 -6.87 14.50 10.89
C ASN A 26 -6.20 14.26 9.56
N ASP A 27 -5.06 14.89 9.38
CA ASP A 27 -4.07 14.48 8.42
C ASP A 27 -3.55 13.12 8.92
N ASP A 28 -4.37 12.06 8.68
CA ASP A 28 -4.05 10.67 8.99
C ASP A 28 -2.78 10.19 8.27
N SER A 29 -2.20 11.06 7.43
CA SER A 29 -1.02 10.79 6.64
C SER A 29 0.25 10.58 7.48
N ASN A 30 0.23 10.94 8.78
CA ASN A 30 1.41 10.91 9.65
C ASN A 30 1.15 10.26 11.01
N ASN A 31 0.22 9.29 11.09
CA ASN A 31 0.03 8.58 12.35
C ASN A 31 1.27 7.74 12.71
N PRO A 32 1.96 8.03 13.83
CA PRO A 32 3.20 7.33 14.21
C PRO A 32 2.98 5.88 14.66
N TYR A 33 1.73 5.41 14.73
CA TYR A 33 1.36 4.12 15.30
C TYR A 33 0.73 3.13 14.30
N ALA A 34 0.54 3.53 13.05
CA ALA A 34 -0.08 2.69 12.02
C ALA A 34 0.49 2.99 10.63
N TYR A 35 1.66 2.42 10.30
CA TYR A 35 2.29 2.65 9.00
C TYR A 35 3.24 1.52 8.59
N ILE A 36 3.53 1.45 7.29
CA ILE A 36 4.54 0.54 6.72
C ILE A 36 5.89 1.26 6.72
N LYS A 37 6.89 0.66 7.43
CA LYS A 37 8.26 1.18 7.50
C LYS A 37 9.08 0.79 6.28
N THR A 38 9.02 -0.49 5.92
CA THR A 38 9.75 -1.05 4.78
C THR A 38 8.85 -1.97 3.99
N PHE A 39 9.05 -2.02 2.69
CA PHE A 39 8.40 -2.95 1.78
C PHE A 39 9.39 -3.41 0.72
N SER A 40 9.43 -4.69 0.44
CA SER A 40 10.22 -5.29 -0.63
C SER A 40 9.56 -6.58 -1.12
N ILE A 41 9.99 -7.04 -2.29
CA ILE A 41 9.61 -8.33 -2.85
C ILE A 41 10.78 -9.29 -2.81
N GLY A 42 10.49 -10.56 -2.68
CA GLY A 42 11.46 -11.65 -2.78
C GLY A 42 11.91 -11.89 -4.23
N ASP A 43 12.67 -12.96 -4.40
CA ASP A 43 13.08 -13.37 -5.73
C ASP A 43 11.88 -13.86 -6.55
N ILE A 44 11.83 -13.47 -7.82
CA ILE A 44 10.72 -13.77 -8.73
C ILE A 44 11.24 -14.56 -9.91
N GLN A 45 10.42 -15.45 -10.43
CA GLN A 45 10.74 -16.21 -11.64
C GLN A 45 10.22 -15.52 -12.89
N SER A 46 11.04 -15.55 -13.92
CA SER A 46 10.70 -15.13 -15.27
C SER A 46 10.87 -16.30 -16.21
N SER A 47 9.90 -16.55 -17.06
CA SER A 47 9.88 -17.70 -17.98
C SER A 47 9.84 -17.20 -19.41
N PHE A 48 10.81 -17.59 -20.22
CA PHE A 48 10.93 -17.23 -21.61
C PHE A 48 10.85 -18.47 -22.51
N PRO A 49 10.10 -18.43 -23.62
CA PRO A 49 10.19 -19.45 -24.65
C PRO A 49 11.59 -19.44 -25.25
N ALA A 50 12.14 -20.62 -25.47
CA ALA A 50 13.44 -20.80 -26.10
C ALA A 50 13.42 -22.04 -26.97
N PHE A 51 14.49 -22.26 -27.73
CA PHE A 51 14.70 -23.47 -28.52
C PHE A 51 15.94 -24.21 -28.00
N THR A 52 15.87 -25.53 -27.99
CA THR A 52 17.04 -26.37 -27.74
C THR A 52 18.01 -26.30 -28.90
N GLU A 53 19.22 -26.79 -28.77
CA GLU A 53 20.20 -26.93 -29.86
C GLU A 53 19.67 -27.81 -31.00
N THR A 54 18.71 -28.68 -30.74
CA THR A 54 18.03 -29.53 -31.70
C THR A 54 16.81 -28.88 -32.35
N GLY A 55 16.46 -27.62 -31.96
CA GLY A 55 15.34 -26.86 -32.49
C GLY A 55 13.99 -27.20 -31.89
N GLU A 56 13.96 -27.90 -30.75
CA GLU A 56 12.72 -28.20 -30.02
C GLU A 56 12.35 -27.03 -29.10
N ASP A 57 11.03 -26.78 -28.94
CA ASP A 57 10.53 -25.78 -28.04
C ASP A 57 10.89 -26.11 -26.57
N THR A 58 11.39 -25.13 -25.86
CA THR A 58 11.71 -25.23 -24.44
C THR A 58 11.40 -23.93 -23.73
N THR A 59 11.48 -23.94 -22.40
CA THR A 59 11.29 -22.75 -21.57
C THR A 59 12.51 -22.52 -20.70
N VAL A 60 13.09 -21.33 -20.78
CA VAL A 60 14.17 -20.92 -19.88
C VAL A 60 13.57 -20.15 -18.72
N VAL A 61 13.81 -20.64 -17.50
CA VAL A 61 13.41 -19.97 -16.27
C VAL A 61 14.62 -19.23 -15.70
N ARG A 62 14.45 -17.95 -15.41
CA ARG A 62 15.44 -17.11 -14.75
C ARG A 62 14.89 -16.61 -13.43
N THR A 63 15.72 -16.57 -12.41
CA THR A 63 15.39 -15.92 -11.14
C THR A 63 15.88 -14.48 -11.18
N ILE A 64 15.00 -13.55 -10.86
CA ILE A 64 15.26 -12.13 -10.75
C ILE A 64 15.26 -11.77 -9.28
N ALA A 65 16.35 -11.18 -8.79
CA ALA A 65 16.45 -10.73 -7.41
C ALA A 65 15.53 -9.52 -7.19
N GLY A 66 14.47 -9.68 -6.41
CA GLY A 66 13.51 -8.61 -6.09
C GLY A 66 14.15 -7.41 -5.39
N ALA A 67 15.22 -7.65 -4.62
CA ALA A 67 15.99 -6.58 -3.98
C ALA A 67 16.63 -5.57 -4.96
N GLY A 68 16.77 -5.92 -6.24
CA GLY A 68 17.22 -5.01 -7.30
C GLY A 68 16.16 -3.97 -7.73
N TYR A 69 14.91 -4.10 -7.27
CA TYR A 69 13.79 -3.24 -7.62
C TYR A 69 13.20 -2.61 -6.35
N PRO A 70 13.80 -1.52 -5.86
CA PRO A 70 13.36 -0.88 -4.62
C PRO A 70 11.96 -0.29 -4.77
N PHE A 71 11.19 -0.38 -3.69
CA PHE A 71 9.86 0.19 -3.59
C PHE A 71 9.88 1.57 -2.94
N VAL A 72 9.08 2.47 -3.49
CA VAL A 72 8.78 3.78 -2.91
C VAL A 72 7.55 3.64 -2.03
N ILE A 73 7.62 4.16 -0.81
CA ILE A 73 6.50 4.23 0.12
C ILE A 73 6.06 5.69 0.23
N ASN A 74 4.97 6.03 -0.43
CA ASN A 74 4.32 7.33 -0.31
C ASN A 74 3.40 7.32 0.92
N GLN A 75 3.94 7.75 2.05
CA GLN A 75 3.20 7.74 3.31
C GLN A 75 1.94 8.62 3.25
N SER A 76 2.00 9.80 2.63
CA SER A 76 0.84 10.70 2.57
C SER A 76 -0.25 10.19 1.62
N GLY A 77 0.11 9.58 0.51
CA GLY A 77 -0.84 9.03 -0.47
C GLY A 77 -1.32 7.63 -0.16
N GLY A 78 -0.68 6.91 0.78
CA GLY A 78 -0.99 5.50 1.02
C GLY A 78 -0.69 4.61 -0.17
N GLU A 79 0.39 4.89 -0.91
CA GLU A 79 0.77 4.16 -2.11
C GLU A 79 2.16 3.55 -1.97
N ILE A 80 2.31 2.32 -2.46
CA ILE A 80 3.60 1.62 -2.49
C ILE A 80 3.78 1.04 -3.89
N TYR A 81 4.90 1.34 -4.53
CA TYR A 81 5.18 0.88 -5.88
C TYR A 81 6.69 0.81 -6.14
N ASN A 82 7.11 -0.08 -7.05
CA ASN A 82 8.48 -0.10 -7.55
C ASN A 82 8.67 1.01 -8.59
N ASN A 83 9.70 1.83 -8.40
CA ASN A 83 10.01 2.95 -9.29
C ASN A 83 10.45 2.45 -10.68
N ASP A 84 11.29 1.43 -10.69
CA ASP A 84 11.75 0.78 -11.91
C ASP A 84 10.89 -0.47 -12.15
N SER A 85 10.28 -0.57 -13.34
CA SER A 85 9.47 -1.72 -13.69
C SER A 85 10.30 -3.01 -13.73
N LEU A 86 9.73 -4.09 -13.20
CA LEU A 86 10.29 -5.43 -13.35
C LEU A 86 10.44 -5.78 -14.85
N PRO A 87 11.37 -6.66 -15.21
CA PRO A 87 11.53 -7.10 -16.59
C PRO A 87 10.26 -7.70 -17.19
N PHE A 88 10.22 -7.81 -18.50
CA PHE A 88 9.16 -8.51 -19.21
C PHE A 88 9.12 -10.01 -18.82
N ALA A 89 7.94 -10.63 -18.96
CA ALA A 89 7.68 -12.04 -18.67
C ALA A 89 7.92 -12.48 -17.22
N ILE A 90 7.82 -11.56 -16.25
CA ILE A 90 7.83 -11.85 -14.83
C ILE A 90 6.48 -12.40 -14.39
N ASP A 91 6.49 -13.47 -13.60
CA ASP A 91 5.28 -14.03 -12.97
C ASP A 91 4.92 -13.25 -11.70
N VAL A 92 4.08 -12.23 -11.85
CA VAL A 92 3.58 -11.43 -10.73
C VAL A 92 2.38 -12.08 -10.00
N THR A 93 1.96 -13.27 -10.41
CA THR A 93 0.87 -14.01 -9.75
C THR A 93 1.31 -14.67 -8.44
N LYS A 94 2.63 -14.77 -8.21
CA LYS A 94 3.23 -15.49 -7.08
C LYS A 94 4.39 -14.70 -6.46
N VAL A 95 4.10 -13.51 -5.99
CA VAL A 95 5.10 -12.63 -5.38
C VAL A 95 5.12 -12.82 -3.87
N VAL A 96 6.24 -13.22 -3.32
CA VAL A 96 6.48 -13.20 -1.87
C VAL A 96 6.92 -11.80 -1.48
N ILE A 97 6.31 -11.25 -0.44
CA ILE A 97 6.65 -9.91 0.05
C ILE A 97 7.36 -9.97 1.40
N SER A 98 8.12 -8.93 1.69
CA SER A 98 8.64 -8.66 3.03
C SER A 98 8.29 -7.23 3.41
N MET A 99 7.68 -7.05 4.58
CA MET A 99 7.39 -5.72 5.10
C MET A 99 7.62 -5.63 6.60
N THR A 100 7.99 -4.43 7.05
CA THR A 100 8.01 -4.07 8.47
C THR A 100 6.98 -2.99 8.70
N VAL A 101 6.14 -3.20 9.70
CA VAL A 101 5.04 -2.28 10.01
C VAL A 101 5.13 -1.78 11.46
N GLU A 102 4.56 -0.62 11.72
CA GLU A 102 4.16 -0.20 13.06
C GLU A 102 2.66 -0.46 13.18
N GLY A 103 2.28 -1.43 14.02
CA GLY A 103 0.89 -1.90 14.15
C GLY A 103 0.69 -3.32 13.62
N VAL A 104 -0.53 -3.62 13.22
CA VAL A 104 -0.98 -4.93 12.71
C VAL A 104 -1.39 -4.77 11.25
N ALA A 105 -0.83 -5.60 10.37
CA ALA A 105 -1.15 -5.61 8.95
C ALA A 105 -2.27 -6.60 8.61
N THR A 106 -3.20 -6.16 7.79
CA THR A 106 -4.23 -6.99 7.14
C THR A 106 -4.27 -6.68 5.65
N MET A 107 -4.72 -7.61 4.83
CA MET A 107 -4.88 -7.45 3.38
C MET A 107 -6.36 -7.58 3.02
N PHE A 108 -6.81 -6.76 2.07
CA PHE A 108 -8.18 -6.82 1.58
C PHE A 108 -8.37 -8.07 0.72
N ASP A 109 -9.36 -8.86 1.09
CA ASP A 109 -9.80 -10.02 0.33
C ASP A 109 -11.00 -9.63 -0.55
N GLU A 110 -10.86 -9.81 -1.86
CA GLU A 110 -11.89 -9.45 -2.85
C GLU A 110 -13.11 -10.42 -2.80
N GLU A 111 -12.91 -11.64 -2.31
CA GLU A 111 -13.97 -12.65 -2.23
C GLU A 111 -14.89 -12.39 -1.03
N THR A 112 -14.29 -12.10 0.12
CA THR A 112 -15.05 -11.82 1.36
C THR A 112 -15.43 -10.35 1.49
N GLY A 113 -14.75 -9.44 0.77
CA GLY A 113 -14.94 -7.99 0.87
C GLY A 113 -14.47 -7.41 2.21
N ALA A 114 -13.56 -8.09 2.91
CA ALA A 114 -13.06 -7.72 4.23
C ALA A 114 -11.53 -7.68 4.27
N TYR A 115 -10.99 -7.04 5.30
CA TYR A 115 -9.57 -7.09 5.59
C TYR A 115 -9.27 -8.29 6.48
N GLU A 116 -8.40 -9.18 6.00
CA GLU A 116 -8.05 -10.43 6.65
C GLU A 116 -6.55 -10.52 6.98
N TYR A 117 -6.21 -11.32 7.99
CA TYR A 117 -4.81 -11.61 8.29
C TYR A 117 -4.22 -12.48 7.18
N PHE A 118 -2.99 -12.22 6.84
CA PHE A 118 -2.23 -12.97 5.85
C PHE A 118 -0.84 -13.30 6.39
N THR A 119 -0.16 -14.23 5.77
CA THR A 119 1.23 -14.59 6.13
C THR A 119 2.19 -14.02 5.09
N LEU A 120 3.34 -13.50 5.54
CA LEU A 120 4.38 -12.97 4.64
C LEU A 120 5.12 -14.09 3.87
N GLU A 121 4.93 -15.34 4.25
CA GLU A 121 5.53 -16.50 3.60
C GLU A 121 4.72 -16.94 2.37
N ASP A 122 3.44 -16.58 2.34
CA ASP A 122 2.57 -16.91 1.21
C ASP A 122 2.82 -15.97 0.04
N SER A 123 2.67 -16.50 -1.16
CA SER A 123 2.74 -15.68 -2.36
C SER A 123 1.43 -14.94 -2.60
N ILE A 124 1.54 -13.68 -3.04
CA ILE A 124 0.42 -12.80 -3.35
C ILE A 124 0.39 -12.54 -4.85
N ASP A 125 -0.79 -12.57 -5.43
CA ASP A 125 -1.04 -12.20 -6.82
C ASP A 125 -1.10 -10.67 -6.95
N PHE A 126 -0.15 -10.08 -7.70
CA PHE A 126 -0.06 -8.67 -8.02
C PHE A 126 -0.38 -8.35 -9.48
N THR A 127 -1.17 -9.16 -10.15
CA THR A 127 -1.72 -8.80 -11.48
C THR A 127 -2.61 -7.56 -11.42
N ALA A 128 -3.14 -7.26 -10.24
CA ALA A 128 -3.81 -6.01 -9.89
C ALA A 128 -3.25 -5.46 -8.57
N PRO A 129 -3.39 -4.14 -8.32
CA PRO A 129 -2.98 -3.54 -7.06
C PRO A 129 -3.68 -4.19 -5.86
N ARG A 130 -2.94 -4.42 -4.77
CA ARG A 130 -3.47 -5.00 -3.53
C ARG A 130 -3.59 -3.95 -2.44
N LYS A 131 -4.67 -4.03 -1.65
CA LYS A 131 -4.92 -3.12 -0.55
C LYS A 131 -4.50 -3.74 0.77
N PHE A 132 -3.70 -3.03 1.53
CA PHE A 132 -3.30 -3.38 2.88
C PHE A 132 -3.83 -2.34 3.85
N ARG A 133 -4.19 -2.77 5.04
CA ARG A 133 -4.54 -1.89 6.15
C ARG A 133 -3.61 -2.15 7.31
N ILE A 134 -3.01 -1.09 7.84
CA ILE A 134 -2.24 -1.15 9.07
C ILE A 134 -3.10 -0.53 10.17
N THR A 135 -3.30 -1.27 11.26
CA THR A 135 -4.06 -0.80 12.42
C THR A 135 -3.12 -0.70 13.62
N SER A 136 -3.18 0.40 14.36
CA SER A 136 -2.40 0.58 15.58
C SER A 136 -2.72 -0.50 16.61
N LEU A 137 -1.77 -0.81 17.50
CA LEU A 137 -1.92 -1.89 18.49
C LEU A 137 -3.11 -1.68 19.45
N ASP A 138 -3.49 -0.43 19.68
CA ASP A 138 -4.66 -0.07 20.49
C ASP A 138 -5.98 -0.05 19.70
N GLY A 139 -5.93 -0.28 18.37
CA GLY A 139 -7.07 -0.30 17.48
C GLY A 139 -7.71 1.05 17.19
N THR A 140 -7.11 2.16 17.67
CA THR A 140 -7.71 3.51 17.53
C THR A 140 -7.47 4.14 16.17
N TYR A 141 -6.40 3.74 15.48
CA TYR A 141 -5.99 4.29 14.20
C TYR A 141 -5.78 3.19 13.16
N SER A 142 -6.11 3.49 11.93
CA SER A 142 -5.79 2.61 10.80
C SER A 142 -5.41 3.44 9.58
N LYS A 143 -4.54 2.87 8.75
CA LYS A 143 -4.09 3.47 7.50
C LYS A 143 -4.09 2.45 6.39
N ASP A 144 -4.68 2.84 5.26
CA ASP A 144 -4.76 2.01 4.07
C ASP A 144 -3.61 2.32 3.12
N TYR A 145 -3.10 1.27 2.48
CA TYR A 145 -2.08 1.34 1.44
C TYR A 145 -2.52 0.55 0.22
N THR A 146 -2.28 1.11 -0.95
CA THR A 146 -2.40 0.41 -2.23
C THR A 146 -1.01 0.05 -2.73
N VAL A 147 -0.74 -1.22 -2.87
CA VAL A 147 0.55 -1.75 -3.34
C VAL A 147 0.42 -2.18 -4.79
N SER A 148 1.28 -1.64 -5.64
CA SER A 148 1.37 -1.98 -7.06
C SER A 148 2.75 -2.55 -7.38
N VAL A 149 2.80 -3.64 -8.13
CA VAL A 149 4.03 -4.23 -8.66
C VAL A 149 4.04 -3.97 -10.18
N ASN A 150 4.87 -3.05 -10.62
CA ASN A 150 4.97 -2.67 -12.02
C ASN A 150 5.95 -3.59 -12.76
N ALA A 151 5.52 -4.16 -13.89
CA ALA A 151 6.34 -4.97 -14.76
C ALA A 151 6.16 -4.50 -16.22
N HIS A 152 7.21 -4.65 -17.03
CA HIS A 152 7.11 -4.37 -18.45
C HIS A 152 6.14 -5.32 -19.15
N GLN A 153 5.21 -4.75 -19.92
CA GLN A 153 4.17 -5.49 -20.63
C GLN A 153 4.62 -5.91 -22.04
N VAL A 154 5.71 -5.35 -22.53
CA VAL A 154 6.22 -5.56 -23.91
C VAL A 154 7.67 -5.98 -23.84
N GLU A 155 8.03 -6.94 -24.70
CA GLU A 155 9.42 -7.37 -24.86
C GLU A 155 10.28 -6.20 -25.38
N PRO A 156 11.49 -5.97 -24.83
CA PRO A 156 12.33 -4.83 -25.20
C PRO A 156 12.67 -4.75 -26.68
N ASP A 157 12.82 -5.88 -27.36
CA ASP A 157 13.14 -5.96 -28.78
C ASP A 157 11.96 -5.60 -29.70
N MET A 158 10.76 -5.46 -29.17
CA MET A 158 9.54 -5.07 -29.91
C MET A 158 9.28 -3.56 -29.87
N MET A 159 10.15 -2.79 -29.24
CA MET A 159 10.03 -1.32 -29.11
C MET A 159 10.79 -0.58 -30.22
N VAL A 160 10.67 -1.01 -31.49
CA VAL A 160 11.27 -0.32 -32.64
C VAL A 160 10.23 0.53 -33.37
#